data_f6f54107f2532cdb2feb8f06dc54df39
#
_entry.id   f6f54107f2532cdb2feb8f06dc54df39
#
_cell.length_a   1.000
_cell.length_b   1.000
_cell.length_c   1.000
_cell.angle_alpha   90.00
_cell.angle_beta   90.00
_cell.angle_gamma   90.00
#
_symmetry.space_group_name_H-M   'P 1'
#
loop_
_entity.id
_entity.type
_entity.pdbx_description
1 polymer ?
#
loop_
_entity_poly.entity_id
_entity_poly.type
_entity_poly.pdbx_seq_one_letter_code
_entity_poly.pdbx_strand_id
1 'polypeptide(L)'
;KRVKELADKYGAAIEAEIGQVGGSEDGSEDIKMKVTNVEDAKRFVQETKVDALAVAIGNAHGVYKGTPKLRFDVLENLRENIETPLVLHGGSGITPEDFKECKNKGIRKINIATATFNSVEESVRKLYVDNEKKDYFTLQATEVQGAYENVKKHMDIFESVNKA
;
A
#
# COMPACT_ATOMS: atom_id res chain seq x y z
N LYS A 1 13.16 -3.05 17.99
CA LYS A 1 13.16 -3.77 19.29
C LYS A 1 12.41 -2.96 20.35
N ARG A 2 12.88 -1.78 20.78
CA ARG A 2 12.21 -0.96 21.81
C ARG A 2 10.73 -0.68 21.50
N VAL A 3 10.38 -0.41 20.24
CA VAL A 3 8.99 -0.17 19.84
C VAL A 3 8.16 -1.45 19.93
N LYS A 4 8.72 -2.62 19.59
CA LYS A 4 8.04 -3.92 19.73
C LYS A 4 7.77 -4.24 21.21
N GLU A 5 8.75 -4.05 22.08
CA GLU A 5 8.58 -4.22 23.53
C GLU A 5 7.46 -3.32 24.10
N LEU A 6 7.38 -2.08 23.60
CA LEU A 6 6.31 -1.16 23.99
C LEU A 6 4.93 -1.60 23.46
N ALA A 7 4.87 -2.02 22.21
CA ALA A 7 3.64 -2.51 21.58
C ALA A 7 3.11 -3.74 22.28
N ASP A 8 3.96 -4.70 22.58
CA ASP A 8 3.61 -5.93 23.30
C ASP A 8 3.00 -5.63 24.68
N LYS A 9 3.54 -4.63 25.39
CA LYS A 9 2.99 -4.20 26.67
C LYS A 9 1.54 -3.74 26.59
N TYR A 10 1.12 -3.19 25.44
CA TYR A 10 -0.22 -2.67 25.21
C TYR A 10 -1.06 -3.54 24.27
N GLY A 11 -0.58 -4.72 23.88
CA GLY A 11 -1.27 -5.63 22.96
C GLY A 11 -1.43 -5.07 21.54
N ALA A 12 -0.53 -4.17 21.12
CA ALA A 12 -0.55 -3.58 19.79
C ALA A 12 0.38 -4.33 18.83
N ALA A 13 -0.06 -4.51 17.58
CA ALA A 13 0.78 -5.06 16.51
C ALA A 13 1.76 -4.01 15.96
N ILE A 14 2.91 -4.47 15.48
CA ILE A 14 3.94 -3.63 14.83
C ILE A 14 4.14 -4.08 13.39
N GLU A 15 3.96 -3.14 12.48
CA GLU A 15 4.43 -3.23 11.10
C GLU A 15 5.76 -2.47 10.98
N ALA A 16 6.71 -3.05 10.27
CA ALA A 16 7.97 -2.39 9.92
C ALA A 16 8.25 -2.53 8.44
N GLU A 17 9.13 -1.70 7.90
CA GLU A 17 9.55 -1.75 6.50
C GLU A 17 11.04 -2.00 6.40
N ILE A 18 11.46 -2.80 5.41
CA ILE A 18 12.86 -3.03 5.03
C ILE A 18 13.03 -2.95 3.51
N GLY A 19 14.17 -2.46 3.08
CA GLY A 19 14.41 -2.01 1.72
C GLY A 19 14.14 -0.53 1.60
N GLN A 20 13.88 -0.06 0.40
CA GLN A 20 13.54 1.35 0.16
C GLN A 20 12.52 1.43 -0.98
N VAL A 21 11.28 1.72 -0.62
CA VAL A 21 10.23 2.00 -1.60
C VAL A 21 10.57 3.32 -2.29
N GLY A 22 10.49 3.34 -3.61
CA GLY A 22 10.78 4.53 -4.40
C GLY A 22 9.65 5.56 -4.36
N GLY A 23 9.88 6.72 -5.02
CA GLY A 23 8.87 7.77 -5.20
C GLY A 23 8.60 8.62 -3.97
N SER A 24 7.57 9.45 -4.06
CA SER A 24 7.11 10.36 -3.00
C SER A 24 5.60 10.60 -3.14
N GLU A 25 4.89 10.72 -2.04
CA GLU A 25 3.45 11.02 -2.02
C GLU A 25 3.16 12.52 -2.05
N ASP A 26 4.08 13.33 -1.56
CA ASP A 26 3.94 14.79 -1.40
C ASP A 26 4.69 15.62 -2.45
N GLY A 27 5.34 14.96 -3.42
CA GLY A 27 6.14 15.62 -4.45
C GLY A 27 7.54 16.05 -3.99
N SER A 28 7.98 15.62 -2.81
CA SER A 28 9.36 15.76 -2.35
C SER A 28 10.36 15.01 -3.24
N GLU A 29 11.66 15.05 -2.92
CA GLU A 29 12.69 14.39 -3.73
C GLU A 29 12.39 12.90 -3.94
N ASP A 30 12.53 12.43 -5.18
CA ASP A 30 12.35 11.03 -5.58
C ASP A 30 13.36 10.14 -4.83
N ILE A 31 12.85 9.34 -3.91
CA ILE A 31 13.63 8.33 -3.20
C ILE A 31 14.01 7.23 -4.19
N LYS A 32 15.30 6.93 -4.31
CA LYS A 32 15.77 5.81 -5.14
C LYS A 32 15.32 4.49 -4.53
N MET A 33 14.58 3.72 -5.30
CA MET A 33 14.14 2.39 -4.92
C MET A 33 15.32 1.46 -4.66
N LYS A 34 15.26 0.71 -3.56
CA LYS A 34 16.19 -0.38 -3.24
C LYS A 34 15.40 -1.61 -2.87
N VAL A 35 15.45 -2.62 -3.74
CA VAL A 35 14.78 -3.90 -3.53
C VAL A 35 15.24 -4.54 -2.23
N THR A 36 14.29 -5.11 -1.49
CA THR A 36 14.55 -5.80 -0.23
C THR A 36 15.48 -7.00 -0.44
N ASN A 37 16.56 -7.05 0.33
CA ASN A 37 17.43 -8.20 0.39
C ASN A 37 16.82 -9.27 1.30
N VAL A 38 16.76 -10.52 0.84
CA VAL A 38 16.09 -11.62 1.57
C VAL A 38 16.79 -11.95 2.89
N GLU A 39 18.11 -12.02 2.89
CA GLU A 39 18.89 -12.35 4.10
C GLU A 39 18.79 -11.23 5.16
N ASP A 40 18.80 -9.97 4.71
CA ASP A 40 18.60 -8.84 5.62
C ASP A 40 17.18 -8.84 6.20
N ALA A 41 16.16 -9.13 5.40
CA ALA A 41 14.78 -9.24 5.85
C ALA A 41 14.59 -10.37 6.86
N LYS A 42 15.16 -11.55 6.58
CA LYS A 42 15.15 -12.70 7.47
C LYS A 42 15.79 -12.38 8.82
N ARG A 43 16.99 -11.80 8.80
CA ARG A 43 17.67 -11.34 10.01
C ARG A 43 16.84 -10.31 10.77
N PHE A 44 16.25 -9.34 10.06
CA PHE A 44 15.42 -8.30 10.64
C PHE A 44 14.23 -8.85 11.41
N VAL A 45 13.42 -9.73 10.81
CA VAL A 45 12.25 -10.31 11.49
C VAL A 45 12.64 -11.23 12.65
N GLN A 46 13.73 -11.98 12.51
CA GLN A 46 14.26 -12.81 13.60
C GLN A 46 14.68 -11.99 14.82
N GLU A 47 15.29 -10.83 14.60
CA GLU A 47 15.78 -9.97 15.67
C GLU A 47 14.73 -9.03 16.26
N THR A 48 13.75 -8.61 15.48
CA THR A 48 12.75 -7.61 15.89
C THR A 48 11.42 -8.18 16.31
N LYS A 49 11.05 -9.35 15.76
CA LYS A 49 9.78 -10.04 16.00
C LYS A 49 8.56 -9.18 15.63
N VAL A 50 8.68 -8.36 14.59
CA VAL A 50 7.55 -7.56 14.08
C VAL A 50 6.42 -8.47 13.59
N ASP A 51 5.19 -7.97 13.69
CA ASP A 51 3.98 -8.73 13.37
C ASP A 51 3.65 -8.72 11.87
N ALA A 52 4.17 -7.72 11.14
CA ALA A 52 4.09 -7.62 9.68
C ALA A 52 5.32 -6.91 9.12
N LEU A 53 5.74 -7.26 7.91
CA LEU A 53 6.91 -6.69 7.25
C LEU A 53 6.57 -6.15 5.86
N ALA A 54 6.68 -4.83 5.69
CA ALA A 54 6.61 -4.19 4.40
C ALA A 54 7.93 -4.35 3.64
N VAL A 55 7.82 -4.68 2.35
CA VAL A 55 8.96 -5.01 1.49
C VAL A 55 8.94 -4.20 0.20
N ALA A 56 10.14 -3.83 -0.26
CA ALA A 56 10.35 -3.16 -1.54
C ALA A 56 10.65 -4.21 -2.63
N ILE A 57 9.74 -4.34 -3.58
CA ILE A 57 9.85 -5.28 -4.71
C ILE A 57 9.73 -4.58 -6.07
N GLY A 58 10.06 -3.30 -6.14
CA GLY A 58 9.89 -2.48 -7.35
C GLY A 58 8.68 -1.54 -7.28
N ASN A 59 7.98 -1.54 -6.16
CA ASN A 59 6.88 -0.62 -5.83
C ASN A 59 7.40 0.78 -5.47
N ALA A 60 6.53 1.78 -5.62
CA ALA A 60 6.85 3.18 -5.32
C ALA A 60 5.64 3.89 -4.70
N HIS A 61 5.92 4.91 -3.88
CA HIS A 61 4.92 5.84 -3.38
C HIS A 61 4.54 6.88 -4.44
N GLY A 62 3.33 7.42 -4.33
CA GLY A 62 2.85 8.48 -5.23
C GLY A 62 2.42 7.96 -6.61
N VAL A 63 2.58 8.82 -7.62
CA VAL A 63 2.24 8.49 -9.01
C VAL A 63 3.43 7.87 -9.71
N TYR A 64 3.24 6.68 -10.26
CA TYR A 64 4.29 6.02 -11.05
C TYR A 64 4.58 6.79 -12.34
N LYS A 65 5.84 6.98 -12.67
CA LYS A 65 6.30 7.58 -13.95
C LYS A 65 6.21 6.62 -15.16
N GLY A 66 5.49 5.51 -15.00
CA GLY A 66 5.30 4.48 -16.00
C GLY A 66 4.67 3.24 -15.38
N THR A 67 4.57 2.16 -16.12
CA THR A 67 4.06 0.88 -15.58
C THR A 67 5.06 0.32 -14.57
N PRO A 68 4.65 0.06 -13.32
CA PRO A 68 5.53 -0.55 -12.32
C PRO A 68 6.03 -1.92 -12.82
N LYS A 69 7.28 -2.21 -12.51
CA LYS A 69 7.89 -3.51 -12.80
C LYS A 69 8.22 -4.21 -11.49
N LEU A 70 7.24 -4.97 -11.00
CA LEU A 70 7.39 -5.68 -9.74
C LEU A 70 8.32 -6.90 -9.89
N ARG A 71 9.15 -7.12 -8.90
CA ARG A 71 10.08 -8.23 -8.78
C ARG A 71 9.42 -9.39 -8.04
N PHE A 72 8.56 -10.11 -8.74
CA PHE A 72 7.86 -11.28 -8.19
C PHE A 72 8.82 -12.40 -7.78
N ASP A 73 9.95 -12.54 -8.44
CA ASP A 73 11.04 -13.44 -8.05
C ASP A 73 11.57 -13.15 -6.64
N VAL A 74 11.70 -11.86 -6.30
CA VAL A 74 12.11 -11.44 -4.94
C VAL A 74 10.99 -11.72 -3.94
N LEU A 75 9.74 -11.45 -4.31
CA LEU A 75 8.59 -11.68 -3.43
C LEU A 75 8.44 -13.17 -3.07
N GLU A 76 8.56 -14.06 -4.04
CA GLU A 76 8.55 -15.51 -3.81
C GLU A 76 9.65 -15.93 -2.85
N ASN A 77 10.88 -15.48 -3.11
CA ASN A 77 12.03 -15.80 -2.26
C ASN A 77 11.86 -15.26 -0.82
N LEU A 78 11.30 -14.04 -0.66
CA LEU A 78 10.95 -13.51 0.66
C LEU A 78 9.93 -14.40 1.35
N ARG A 79 8.87 -14.80 0.64
CA ARG A 79 7.79 -15.64 1.20
C ARG A 79 8.27 -17.03 1.62
N GLU A 80 9.19 -17.62 0.88
CA GLU A 80 9.78 -18.93 1.21
C GLU A 80 10.68 -18.88 2.46
N ASN A 81 11.28 -17.74 2.76
CA ASN A 81 12.24 -17.57 3.84
C ASN A 81 11.70 -16.86 5.08
N ILE A 82 10.51 -16.25 5.01
CA ILE A 82 9.94 -15.42 6.08
C ILE A 82 8.49 -15.85 6.32
N GLU A 83 8.18 -16.23 7.56
CA GLU A 83 6.81 -16.59 7.98
C GLU A 83 5.97 -15.34 8.31
N THR A 84 6.62 -14.23 8.73
CA THR A 84 5.95 -12.96 9.03
C THR A 84 5.13 -12.49 7.83
N PRO A 85 3.87 -12.08 8.01
CA PRO A 85 3.03 -11.56 6.94
C PRO A 85 3.70 -10.41 6.18
N LEU A 86 3.72 -10.50 4.84
CA LEU A 86 4.31 -9.48 3.99
C LEU A 86 3.30 -8.40 3.62
N VAL A 87 3.77 -7.16 3.58
CA VAL A 87 2.99 -5.96 3.26
C VAL A 87 3.55 -5.27 2.02
N LEU A 88 2.68 -4.75 1.17
CA LEU A 88 3.02 -3.93 0.02
C LEU A 88 2.62 -2.48 0.25
N HIS A 89 3.59 -1.57 0.27
CA HIS A 89 3.37 -0.13 0.24
C HIS A 89 3.34 0.40 -1.20
N GLY A 90 2.85 1.63 -1.39
CA GLY A 90 2.87 2.29 -2.70
C GLY A 90 2.03 1.58 -3.76
N GLY A 91 0.86 1.08 -3.38
CA GLY A 91 -0.01 0.32 -4.28
C GLY A 91 -0.72 1.13 -5.37
N SER A 92 -0.68 2.47 -5.31
CA SER A 92 -1.41 3.33 -6.25
C SER A 92 -0.80 3.28 -7.65
N GLY A 93 -1.47 2.65 -8.61
CA GLY A 93 -0.99 2.51 -10.00
C GLY A 93 -0.47 1.13 -10.37
N ILE A 94 -0.48 0.18 -9.45
CA ILE A 94 -0.28 -1.25 -9.72
C ILE A 94 -1.52 -1.79 -10.44
N THR A 95 -1.34 -2.68 -11.41
CA THR A 95 -2.45 -3.27 -12.17
C THR A 95 -3.25 -4.27 -11.33
N PRO A 96 -4.53 -4.51 -11.65
CA PRO A 96 -5.31 -5.56 -10.98
C PRO A 96 -4.65 -6.95 -11.05
N GLU A 97 -4.01 -7.26 -12.17
CA GLU A 97 -3.29 -8.50 -12.41
C GLU A 97 -2.10 -8.64 -11.48
N ASP A 98 -1.28 -7.58 -11.37
CA ASP A 98 -0.12 -7.53 -10.48
C ASP A 98 -0.53 -7.58 -9.00
N PHE A 99 -1.65 -6.97 -8.62
CA PHE A 99 -2.18 -7.13 -7.26
C PHE A 99 -2.57 -8.58 -6.95
N LYS A 100 -3.24 -9.26 -7.88
CA LYS A 100 -3.57 -10.68 -7.71
C LYS A 100 -2.32 -11.53 -7.60
N GLU A 101 -1.32 -11.24 -8.41
CA GLU A 101 -0.03 -11.94 -8.35
C GLU A 101 0.68 -11.68 -7.01
N CYS A 102 0.72 -10.44 -6.51
CA CYS A 102 1.24 -10.11 -5.18
C CYS A 102 0.53 -10.93 -4.08
N LYS A 103 -0.81 -10.97 -4.11
CA LYS A 103 -1.61 -11.75 -3.16
C LYS A 103 -1.26 -13.23 -3.21
N ASN A 104 -1.19 -13.81 -4.41
CA ASN A 104 -0.90 -15.22 -4.61
C ASN A 104 0.51 -15.59 -4.12
N LYS A 105 1.46 -14.67 -4.28
CA LYS A 105 2.87 -14.82 -3.86
C LYS A 105 3.15 -14.40 -2.40
N GLY A 106 2.11 -14.08 -1.62
CA GLY A 106 2.26 -13.98 -0.17
C GLY A 106 2.07 -12.59 0.45
N ILE A 107 1.76 -11.56 -0.32
CA ILE A 107 1.32 -10.28 0.26
C ILE A 107 -0.02 -10.49 0.97
N ARG A 108 -0.13 -9.96 2.19
CA ARG A 108 -1.33 -10.08 3.05
C ARG A 108 -2.00 -8.75 3.36
N LYS A 109 -1.28 -7.64 3.19
CA LYS A 109 -1.78 -6.28 3.39
C LYS A 109 -1.22 -5.37 2.30
N ILE A 110 -2.03 -4.43 1.81
CA ILE A 110 -1.64 -3.47 0.79
C ILE A 110 -2.08 -2.08 1.24
N ASN A 111 -1.18 -1.10 1.15
CA ASN A 111 -1.48 0.30 1.45
C ASN A 111 -1.76 1.08 0.16
N ILE A 112 -2.93 1.72 0.12
CA ILE A 112 -3.37 2.56 -1.00
C ILE A 112 -3.69 3.96 -0.46
N ALA A 113 -2.96 4.98 -0.90
CA ALA A 113 -3.21 6.37 -0.54
C ALA A 113 -3.49 7.24 -1.79
N THR A 114 -2.52 7.46 -2.65
CA THR A 114 -2.59 8.36 -3.80
C THR A 114 -3.77 8.07 -4.72
N ALA A 115 -4.11 6.80 -4.98
CA ALA A 115 -5.27 6.44 -5.79
C ALA A 115 -6.58 6.89 -5.15
N THR A 116 -6.68 6.87 -3.81
CA THR A 116 -7.85 7.39 -3.08
C THR A 116 -7.93 8.90 -3.20
N PHE A 117 -6.81 9.61 -3.02
CA PHE A 117 -6.76 11.07 -3.16
C PHE A 117 -7.15 11.51 -4.58
N ASN A 118 -6.63 10.84 -5.60
CA ASN A 118 -6.97 11.11 -6.99
C ASN A 118 -8.47 10.86 -7.28
N SER A 119 -9.05 9.81 -6.72
CA SER A 119 -10.48 9.50 -6.86
C SER A 119 -11.35 10.57 -6.21
N VAL A 120 -10.97 11.06 -5.04
CA VAL A 120 -11.63 12.17 -4.35
C VAL A 120 -11.52 13.44 -5.18
N GLU A 121 -10.30 13.80 -5.62
CA GLU A 121 -10.06 14.99 -6.45
C GLU A 121 -10.88 14.95 -7.74
N GLU A 122 -10.92 13.81 -8.44
CA GLU A 122 -11.72 13.66 -9.67
C GLU A 122 -13.21 13.83 -9.40
N SER A 123 -13.73 13.27 -8.32
CA SER A 123 -15.13 13.41 -7.93
C SER A 123 -15.50 14.85 -7.62
N VAL A 124 -14.67 15.55 -6.89
CA VAL A 124 -14.83 16.98 -6.58
C VAL A 124 -14.74 17.83 -7.86
N ARG A 125 -13.79 17.52 -8.74
CA ARG A 125 -13.66 18.21 -10.02
C ARG A 125 -14.92 18.08 -10.87
N LYS A 126 -15.50 16.89 -10.97
CA LYS A 126 -16.79 16.66 -11.67
C LYS A 126 -17.90 17.46 -11.04
N LEU A 127 -18.03 17.47 -9.72
CA LEU A 127 -19.02 18.28 -9.02
C LEU A 127 -18.96 19.75 -9.45
N TYR A 128 -17.74 20.31 -9.58
CA TYR A 128 -17.53 21.70 -9.93
C TYR A 128 -17.71 22.02 -11.42
N VAL A 129 -17.67 21.04 -12.29
CA VAL A 129 -18.00 21.20 -13.72
C VAL A 129 -19.49 21.06 -13.97
N ASP A 130 -20.13 20.09 -13.35
CA ASP A 130 -21.49 19.65 -13.71
C ASP A 130 -22.60 20.32 -12.89
N ASN A 131 -22.27 21.10 -11.84
CA ASN A 131 -23.26 21.61 -10.90
C ASN A 131 -23.15 23.12 -10.68
N GLU A 132 -24.27 23.84 -10.85
CA GLU A 132 -24.34 25.29 -10.61
C GLU A 132 -24.42 25.66 -9.12
N LYS A 133 -25.02 24.83 -8.29
CA LYS A 133 -25.13 25.01 -6.83
C LYS A 133 -24.17 24.11 -6.09
N LYS A 134 -23.21 24.72 -5.41
CA LYS A 134 -22.12 24.06 -4.70
C LYS A 134 -22.12 24.53 -3.26
N ASP A 135 -22.66 23.71 -2.38
CA ASP A 135 -22.60 23.95 -0.95
C ASP A 135 -21.63 23.00 -0.25
N TYR A 136 -21.31 23.32 0.99
CA TYR A 136 -20.33 22.57 1.78
C TYR A 136 -20.73 21.11 2.02
N PHE A 137 -22.00 20.83 2.24
CA PHE A 137 -22.48 19.47 2.51
C PHE A 137 -22.39 18.60 1.25
N THR A 138 -22.73 19.17 0.10
CA THR A 138 -22.55 18.49 -1.20
C THR A 138 -21.08 18.20 -1.49
N LEU A 139 -20.18 19.14 -1.18
CA LEU A 139 -18.74 18.92 -1.31
C LEU A 139 -18.28 17.73 -0.45
N GLN A 140 -18.58 17.75 0.85
CA GLN A 140 -18.19 16.65 1.76
C GLN A 140 -18.76 15.29 1.34
N ALA A 141 -20.04 15.25 0.94
CA ALA A 141 -20.65 14.02 0.44
C ALA A 141 -19.92 13.49 -0.81
N THR A 142 -19.51 14.38 -1.71
CA THR A 142 -18.75 14.03 -2.92
C THR A 142 -17.35 13.49 -2.59
N GLU A 143 -16.66 14.09 -1.63
CA GLU A 143 -15.36 13.61 -1.16
C GLU A 143 -15.47 12.19 -0.59
N VAL A 144 -16.46 11.96 0.29
CA VAL A 144 -16.72 10.63 0.86
C VAL A 144 -17.05 9.62 -0.22
N GLN A 145 -17.88 9.99 -1.21
CA GLN A 145 -18.23 9.10 -2.31
C GLN A 145 -17.02 8.74 -3.16
N GLY A 146 -16.15 9.70 -3.48
CA GLY A 146 -14.92 9.46 -4.21
C GLY A 146 -13.98 8.47 -3.50
N ALA A 147 -13.83 8.62 -2.19
CA ALA A 147 -13.06 7.69 -1.38
C ALA A 147 -13.71 6.29 -1.35
N TYR A 148 -15.02 6.23 -1.14
CA TYR A 148 -15.79 4.98 -1.11
C TYR A 148 -15.62 4.16 -2.39
N GLU A 149 -15.79 4.78 -3.55
CA GLU A 149 -15.67 4.08 -4.84
C GLU A 149 -14.27 3.49 -5.05
N ASN A 150 -13.23 4.23 -4.66
CA ASN A 150 -11.87 3.71 -4.76
C ASN A 150 -11.61 2.54 -3.80
N VAL A 151 -12.07 2.63 -2.56
CA VAL A 151 -11.93 1.54 -1.57
C VAL A 151 -12.68 0.30 -2.04
N LYS A 152 -13.95 0.46 -2.46
CA LYS A 152 -14.75 -0.64 -3.00
C LYS A 152 -14.07 -1.33 -4.18
N LYS A 153 -13.58 -0.56 -5.15
CA LYS A 153 -12.83 -1.07 -6.31
C LYS A 153 -11.63 -1.93 -5.87
N HIS A 154 -10.85 -1.45 -4.90
CA HIS A 154 -9.68 -2.20 -4.43
C HIS A 154 -10.06 -3.44 -3.61
N MET A 155 -11.14 -3.39 -2.82
CA MET A 155 -11.66 -4.59 -2.14
C MET A 155 -12.06 -5.69 -3.13
N ASP A 156 -12.67 -5.31 -4.25
CA ASP A 156 -13.02 -6.24 -5.33
C ASP A 156 -11.75 -6.84 -5.99
N ILE A 157 -10.76 -5.99 -6.32
CA ILE A 157 -9.48 -6.42 -6.90
C ILE A 157 -8.74 -7.39 -5.96
N PHE A 158 -8.73 -7.10 -4.67
CA PHE A 158 -8.06 -7.93 -3.66
C PHE A 158 -8.85 -9.19 -3.30
N GLU A 159 -10.08 -9.31 -3.80
CA GLU A 159 -11.00 -10.40 -3.47
C GLU A 159 -11.22 -10.52 -1.95
N SER A 160 -11.26 -9.37 -1.25
CA SER A 160 -11.42 -9.29 0.20
C SER A 160 -12.89 -9.17 0.64
N VAL A 161 -13.81 -9.00 -0.31
CA VAL A 161 -15.26 -8.91 -0.03
C VAL A 161 -15.76 -10.22 0.58
N ASN A 162 -16.53 -10.11 1.68
CA ASN A 162 -17.06 -11.25 2.44
C ASN A 162 -15.99 -12.20 3.02
N LYS A 163 -14.80 -11.65 3.36
CA LYS A 163 -13.71 -12.44 3.97
C LYS A 163 -13.44 -12.10 5.44
N ALA A 164 -14.22 -11.21 6.03
CA ALA A 164 -14.15 -10.88 7.45
C ALA A 164 -14.92 -11.87 8.32
#